data_3c0c290e271f7bc51d461901357da83a
#
_entry.id   3c0c290e271f7bc51d461901357da83a
#
_cell.length_a   1.000
_cell.length_b   1.000
_cell.length_c   1.000
_cell.angle_alpha   90.00
_cell.angle_beta   90.00
_cell.angle_gamma   90.00
#
_symmetry.space_group_name_H-M   'P 1'
#
loop_
_entity.id
_entity.type
_entity.pdbx_description
1 polymer ?
#
loop_
_entity_poly.entity_id
_entity_poly.type
_entity_poly.pdbx_seq_one_letter_code
_entity_poly.pdbx_strand_id
1 'polypeptide(L)'
;KAGDIILKFDGKKIDTMRVLPKLVSNTEVGKTVELEIWRNKKLITKKLTLGRLESSDDFKAENKKNKPKTKTKDTEIETLKITVRDIKAKDIQDRKLNKNLKGVVITSIANKSAVVGMLREGDIITEVQKNKVLNSKQLNQLIESIFKKGEQTLLLTIINSSNQRRYLGVKIN
;
A
#
# COMPACT_ATOMS: atom_id res chain seq x y z
N LYS A 1 12.20 20.05 3.50
CA LYS A 1 12.64 19.50 2.21
C LYS A 1 13.61 18.37 2.47
N ALA A 2 13.75 17.42 1.54
CA ALA A 2 14.75 16.36 1.65
C ALA A 2 16.15 16.98 1.81
N GLY A 3 16.96 16.43 2.75
CA GLY A 3 18.28 16.97 3.09
C GLY A 3 18.31 18.04 4.19
N ASP A 4 17.17 18.39 4.78
CA ASP A 4 17.10 19.26 5.94
C ASP A 4 17.41 18.49 7.22
N ILE A 5 18.20 19.09 8.12
CA ILE A 5 18.44 18.56 9.47
C ILE A 5 17.75 19.50 10.46
N ILE A 6 16.78 18.98 11.21
CA ILE A 6 16.08 19.76 12.24
C ILE A 6 16.91 19.74 13.52
N LEU A 7 17.35 20.89 13.98
CA LEU A 7 18.19 21.03 15.17
C LEU A 7 17.39 21.37 16.43
N LYS A 8 16.34 22.19 16.29
CA LYS A 8 15.46 22.55 17.42
C LYS A 8 13.99 22.59 16.98
N PHE A 9 13.10 22.27 17.91
CA PHE A 9 11.66 22.33 17.80
C PHE A 9 11.09 23.07 19.03
N ASP A 10 10.43 24.18 18.81
CA ASP A 10 9.84 25.04 19.88
C ASP A 10 10.84 25.31 21.03
N GLY A 11 12.08 25.68 20.68
CA GLY A 11 13.18 25.96 21.60
C GLY A 11 13.88 24.70 22.18
N LYS A 12 13.34 23.49 21.99
CA LYS A 12 13.90 22.23 22.48
C LYS A 12 14.86 21.63 21.47
N LYS A 13 16.07 21.26 21.91
CA LYS A 13 17.09 20.65 21.07
C LYS A 13 16.70 19.23 20.67
N ILE A 14 16.97 18.84 19.42
CA ILE A 14 16.73 17.52 18.87
C ILE A 14 18.04 16.81 18.65
N ASP A 15 18.40 15.94 19.60
CA ASP A 15 19.65 15.19 19.54
C ASP A 15 19.51 13.87 18.80
N THR A 16 18.29 13.32 18.68
CA THR A 16 18.02 12.06 17.97
C THR A 16 16.70 12.12 17.19
N MET A 17 16.59 11.31 16.13
CA MET A 17 15.37 11.23 15.29
C MET A 17 14.12 10.83 16.09
N ARG A 18 14.26 10.16 17.25
CA ARG A 18 13.13 9.71 18.08
C ARG A 18 12.52 10.82 18.93
N VAL A 19 13.26 11.91 19.16
CA VAL A 19 12.81 13.04 20.01
C VAL A 19 11.77 13.88 19.31
N LEU A 20 11.93 14.14 18.02
CA LEU A 20 11.03 15.00 17.24
C LEU A 20 9.57 14.49 17.22
N PRO A 21 9.27 13.22 16.88
CA PRO A 21 7.90 12.71 16.89
C PRO A 21 7.24 12.85 18.26
N LYS A 22 7.99 12.62 19.35
CA LYS A 22 7.49 12.73 20.71
C LYS A 22 7.18 14.18 21.12
N LEU A 23 8.00 15.14 20.66
CA LEU A 23 7.75 16.57 20.91
C LEU A 23 6.54 17.04 20.12
N VAL A 24 6.42 16.62 18.87
CA VAL A 24 5.27 16.96 18.00
C VAL A 24 3.97 16.40 18.58
N SER A 25 3.95 15.14 19.01
CA SER A 25 2.74 14.51 19.58
C SER A 25 2.29 15.12 20.91
N ASN A 26 3.22 15.70 21.65
CA ASN A 26 2.94 16.39 22.94
C ASN A 26 2.61 17.89 22.78
N THR A 27 2.58 18.40 21.55
CA THR A 27 2.28 19.80 21.27
C THR A 27 0.88 19.92 20.69
N GLU A 28 0.11 20.89 21.17
CA GLU A 28 -1.28 21.08 20.76
C GLU A 28 -1.41 21.37 19.26
N VAL A 29 -2.43 20.79 18.64
CA VAL A 29 -2.80 21.07 17.26
C VAL A 29 -3.23 22.55 17.12
N GLY A 30 -2.73 23.23 16.10
CA GLY A 30 -2.96 24.67 15.88
C GLY A 30 -1.90 25.59 16.52
N LYS A 31 -1.02 25.04 17.36
CA LYS A 31 0.08 25.82 17.93
C LYS A 31 1.12 26.15 16.85
N THR A 32 1.56 27.40 16.81
CA THR A 32 2.68 27.83 15.96
C THR A 32 3.99 27.61 16.73
N VAL A 33 4.85 26.78 16.19
CA VAL A 33 6.15 26.44 16.76
C VAL A 33 7.29 26.93 15.88
N GLU A 34 8.44 27.17 16.48
CA GLU A 34 9.64 27.60 15.77
C GLU A 34 10.57 26.40 15.54
N LEU A 35 11.04 26.24 14.29
CA LEU A 35 11.99 25.21 13.87
C LEU A 35 13.32 25.84 13.50
N GLU A 36 14.40 25.36 14.11
CA GLU A 36 15.75 25.61 13.61
C GLU A 36 16.20 24.46 12.72
N ILE A 37 16.48 24.76 11.46
CA ILE A 37 16.80 23.80 10.41
C ILE A 37 18.19 24.11 9.84
N TRP A 38 19.02 23.09 9.71
CA TRP A 38 20.28 23.17 8.98
C TRP A 38 20.05 22.71 7.54
N ARG A 39 20.25 23.65 6.61
CA ARG A 39 20.08 23.44 5.17
C ARG A 39 21.20 24.14 4.40
N ASN A 40 21.85 23.43 3.47
CA ASN A 40 22.92 23.99 2.64
C ASN A 40 24.00 24.72 3.45
N LYS A 41 24.45 24.11 4.56
CA LYS A 41 25.46 24.68 5.48
C LYS A 41 25.02 26.02 6.15
N LYS A 42 23.73 26.33 6.15
CA LYS A 42 23.17 27.51 6.80
C LYS A 42 22.09 27.15 7.81
N LEU A 43 22.06 27.89 8.91
CA LEU A 43 20.99 27.80 9.90
C LEU A 43 19.80 28.63 9.40
N ILE A 44 18.62 28.04 9.38
CA ILE A 44 17.37 28.65 8.95
C ILE A 44 16.33 28.46 10.04
N THR A 45 15.74 29.53 10.51
CA THR A 45 14.62 29.51 11.44
C THR A 45 13.31 29.62 10.64
N LYS A 46 12.36 28.72 10.90
CA LYS A 46 11.03 28.75 10.30
C LYS A 46 9.94 28.59 11.35
N LYS A 47 8.88 29.37 11.25
CA LYS A 47 7.66 29.19 12.02
C LYS A 47 6.73 28.24 11.26
N LEU A 48 6.19 27.27 11.97
CA LEU A 48 5.27 26.26 11.46
C LEU A 48 4.08 26.12 12.41
N THR A 49 2.88 26.18 11.89
CA THR A 49 1.67 25.84 12.67
C THR A 49 1.42 24.35 12.58
N LEU A 50 1.29 23.69 13.74
CA LEU A 50 1.03 22.25 13.79
C LEU A 50 -0.40 21.95 13.39
N GLY A 51 -0.56 21.20 12.32
CA GLY A 51 -1.84 20.65 11.89
C GLY A 51 -2.04 19.22 12.40
N ARG A 52 -3.28 18.71 12.32
CA ARG A 52 -3.51 17.28 12.43
C ARG A 52 -2.85 16.56 11.26
N LEU A 53 -2.20 15.44 11.52
CA LEU A 53 -1.57 14.64 10.48
C LEU A 53 -2.59 14.24 9.40
N GLU A 54 -3.82 13.93 9.81
CA GLU A 54 -4.91 13.56 8.90
C GLU A 54 -5.40 14.72 8.00
N SER A 55 -5.13 15.95 8.37
CA SER A 55 -5.54 17.15 7.61
C SER A 55 -4.40 17.79 6.82
N SER A 56 -3.17 17.29 6.93
CA SER A 56 -2.03 17.82 6.16
C SER A 56 -2.19 17.50 4.67
N ASP A 57 -1.82 18.47 3.82
CA ASP A 57 -1.90 18.28 2.37
C ASP A 57 -0.92 17.20 1.87
N ASP A 58 0.22 17.05 2.55
CA ASP A 58 1.19 15.99 2.27
C ASP A 58 0.62 14.62 2.62
N PHE A 59 -0.07 14.49 3.77
CA PHE A 59 -0.78 13.27 4.15
C PHE A 59 -1.95 12.98 3.19
N LYS A 60 -2.65 14.03 2.77
CA LYS A 60 -3.68 13.93 1.72
C LYS A 60 -3.07 13.58 0.36
N ALA A 61 -1.87 14.10 0.04
CA ALA A 61 -1.19 13.81 -1.22
C ALA A 61 -0.63 12.37 -1.24
N GLU A 62 -0.05 11.88 -0.13
CA GLU A 62 0.37 10.48 0.00
C GLU A 62 -0.83 9.53 0.03
N ASN A 63 -1.90 9.89 0.76
CA ASN A 63 -3.15 9.14 0.70
C ASN A 63 -3.89 9.31 -0.63
N LYS A 64 -3.71 10.42 -1.37
CA LYS A 64 -4.22 10.54 -2.75
C LYS A 64 -3.41 9.71 -3.74
N LYS A 65 -2.12 9.52 -3.52
CA LYS A 65 -1.30 8.59 -4.31
C LYS A 65 -1.57 7.12 -3.94
N ASN A 66 -1.98 6.87 -2.68
CA ASN A 66 -2.31 5.55 -2.15
C ASN A 66 -3.81 5.32 -1.91
N LYS A 67 -4.67 6.34 -2.02
CA LYS A 67 -6.09 6.09 -2.22
C LYS A 67 -6.24 5.61 -3.66
N PRO A 68 -6.57 4.35 -3.89
CA PRO A 68 -7.15 4.01 -5.15
C PRO A 68 -8.39 4.91 -5.27
N LYS A 69 -8.43 5.74 -6.30
CA LYS A 69 -9.69 6.33 -6.75
C LYS A 69 -10.61 5.14 -6.93
N THR A 70 -11.58 5.00 -6.04
CA THR A 70 -12.63 4.00 -6.10
C THR A 70 -13.59 4.32 -7.26
N LYS A 71 -13.07 4.27 -8.47
CA LYS A 71 -13.77 3.69 -9.59
C LYS A 71 -13.17 2.30 -9.69
N THR A 72 -13.81 1.34 -9.08
CA THR A 72 -13.51 -0.07 -9.26
C THR A 72 -13.75 -0.42 -10.71
N LYS A 73 -12.82 -0.07 -11.59
CA LYS A 73 -12.67 -0.73 -12.86
C LYS A 73 -12.05 -2.07 -12.53
N ASP A 74 -12.80 -3.11 -12.78
CA ASP A 74 -12.24 -4.44 -12.82
C ASP A 74 -11.03 -4.39 -13.76
N THR A 75 -9.91 -4.93 -13.32
CA THR A 75 -8.66 -4.94 -14.08
C THR A 75 -8.46 -6.33 -14.63
N GLU A 76 -8.34 -6.45 -15.92
CA GLU A 76 -7.99 -7.71 -16.56
C GLU A 76 -6.49 -7.96 -16.46
N ILE A 77 -6.12 -9.15 -16.03
CA ILE A 77 -4.75 -9.66 -15.98
C ILE A 77 -4.60 -10.62 -17.16
N GLU A 78 -4.14 -10.09 -18.28
CA GLU A 78 -4.07 -10.82 -19.57
C GLU A 78 -3.28 -12.12 -19.47
N THR A 79 -2.14 -12.10 -18.76
CA THR A 79 -1.27 -13.28 -18.58
C THR A 79 -1.99 -14.47 -17.94
N LEU A 80 -2.88 -14.20 -17.00
CA LEU A 80 -3.67 -15.22 -16.30
C LEU A 80 -5.10 -15.34 -16.85
N LYS A 81 -5.51 -14.44 -17.73
CA LYS A 81 -6.88 -14.32 -18.26
C LYS A 81 -7.93 -14.34 -17.14
N ILE A 82 -7.68 -13.51 -16.13
CA ILE A 82 -8.59 -13.30 -15.00
C ILE A 82 -8.91 -11.82 -14.88
N THR A 83 -10.08 -11.52 -14.38
CA THR A 83 -10.48 -10.17 -14.02
C THR A 83 -10.46 -10.04 -12.50
N VAL A 84 -9.85 -8.99 -12.00
CA VAL A 84 -9.68 -8.75 -10.56
C VAL A 84 -10.09 -7.32 -10.20
N ARG A 85 -10.50 -7.13 -8.97
CA ARG A 85 -10.70 -5.81 -8.38
C ARG A 85 -9.97 -5.69 -7.04
N ASP A 86 -9.69 -4.49 -6.63
CA ASP A 86 -9.12 -4.26 -5.31
C ASP A 86 -10.10 -4.71 -4.20
N ILE A 87 -9.56 -5.27 -3.11
CA ILE A 87 -10.35 -5.65 -1.94
C ILE A 87 -11.00 -4.40 -1.32
N LYS A 88 -12.27 -4.47 -0.98
CA LYS A 88 -13.05 -3.40 -0.35
C LYS A 88 -13.20 -3.64 1.15
N ALA A 89 -13.45 -2.57 1.90
CA ALA A 89 -13.78 -2.67 3.32
C ALA A 89 -14.97 -3.60 3.59
N LYS A 90 -15.95 -3.62 2.67
CA LYS A 90 -17.09 -4.52 2.74
C LYS A 90 -16.69 -5.99 2.65
N ASP A 91 -15.77 -6.36 1.74
CA ASP A 91 -15.29 -7.75 1.62
C ASP A 91 -14.60 -8.22 2.92
N ILE A 92 -13.85 -7.31 3.56
CA ILE A 92 -13.18 -7.57 4.84
C ILE A 92 -14.21 -7.79 5.95
N GLN A 93 -15.24 -6.94 5.99
CA GLN A 93 -16.29 -6.98 7.01
C GLN A 93 -17.18 -8.22 6.83
N ASP A 94 -17.70 -8.46 5.63
CA ASP A 94 -18.62 -9.57 5.32
C ASP A 94 -17.95 -10.93 5.57
N ARG A 95 -16.66 -11.04 5.27
CA ARG A 95 -15.89 -12.27 5.44
C ARG A 95 -15.12 -12.33 6.77
N LYS A 96 -15.25 -11.33 7.65
CA LYS A 96 -14.56 -11.23 8.95
C LYS A 96 -13.03 -11.40 8.83
N LEU A 97 -12.46 -10.84 7.77
CA LEU A 97 -11.02 -10.90 7.51
C LEU A 97 -10.25 -9.87 8.35
N ASN A 98 -8.92 -10.00 8.39
CA ASN A 98 -8.08 -9.02 9.07
C ASN A 98 -8.26 -7.63 8.43
N LYS A 99 -8.52 -6.61 9.27
CA LYS A 99 -8.75 -5.22 8.82
C LYS A 99 -7.60 -4.63 7.99
N ASN A 100 -6.40 -5.13 8.19
CA ASN A 100 -5.20 -4.69 7.47
C ASN A 100 -4.90 -5.53 6.22
N LEU A 101 -5.76 -6.49 5.88
CA LEU A 101 -5.57 -7.34 4.71
C LEU A 101 -5.58 -6.49 3.44
N LYS A 102 -4.57 -6.69 2.61
CA LYS A 102 -4.46 -6.13 1.26
C LYS A 102 -4.48 -7.26 0.26
N GLY A 103 -4.90 -6.95 -0.94
CA GLY A 103 -4.99 -7.92 -2.00
C GLY A 103 -6.03 -7.54 -3.04
N VAL A 104 -6.29 -8.46 -3.93
CA VAL A 104 -7.30 -8.31 -4.99
C VAL A 104 -8.26 -9.48 -4.99
N VAL A 105 -9.51 -9.20 -5.27
CA VAL A 105 -10.59 -10.21 -5.37
C VAL A 105 -10.75 -10.59 -6.84
N ILE A 106 -10.80 -11.88 -7.13
CA ILE A 106 -11.08 -12.38 -8.48
C ILE A 106 -12.58 -12.20 -8.76
N THR A 107 -12.91 -11.49 -9.81
CA THR A 107 -14.30 -11.24 -10.22
C THR A 107 -14.72 -12.11 -11.39
N SER A 108 -13.77 -12.55 -12.22
CA SER A 108 -14.05 -13.48 -13.33
C SER A 108 -12.81 -14.26 -13.74
N ILE A 109 -13.01 -15.44 -14.28
CA ILE A 109 -11.94 -16.32 -14.80
C ILE A 109 -12.36 -16.78 -16.20
N ALA A 110 -11.55 -16.47 -17.20
CA ALA A 110 -11.84 -16.90 -18.56
C ALA A 110 -11.68 -18.42 -18.73
N ASN A 111 -12.50 -19.04 -19.54
CA ASN A 111 -12.48 -20.50 -19.75
C ASN A 111 -11.14 -21.07 -20.25
N LYS A 112 -10.32 -20.21 -20.90
CA LYS A 112 -8.96 -20.56 -21.39
C LYS A 112 -7.84 -20.07 -20.45
N SER A 113 -8.17 -19.78 -19.19
CA SER A 113 -7.19 -19.34 -18.19
C SER A 113 -6.38 -20.52 -17.66
N ALA A 114 -5.07 -20.32 -17.45
CA ALA A 114 -4.20 -21.30 -16.81
C ALA A 114 -4.59 -21.64 -15.35
N VAL A 115 -5.44 -20.82 -14.73
CA VAL A 115 -5.89 -20.98 -13.34
C VAL A 115 -7.29 -21.60 -13.22
N VAL A 116 -7.91 -22.02 -14.33
CA VAL A 116 -9.21 -22.71 -14.31
C VAL A 116 -9.11 -24.00 -13.47
N GLY A 117 -10.05 -24.19 -12.56
CA GLY A 117 -10.03 -25.32 -11.62
C GLY A 117 -9.12 -25.16 -10.41
N MET A 118 -8.19 -24.22 -10.43
CA MET A 118 -7.30 -23.90 -9.30
C MET A 118 -7.80 -22.73 -8.46
N LEU A 119 -8.33 -21.70 -9.12
CA LEU A 119 -8.91 -20.50 -8.53
C LEU A 119 -10.41 -20.44 -8.80
N ARG A 120 -11.10 -19.69 -7.98
CA ARG A 120 -12.55 -19.43 -8.11
C ARG A 120 -12.83 -17.94 -8.01
N GLU A 121 -13.93 -17.52 -8.57
CA GLU A 121 -14.46 -16.19 -8.33
C GLU A 121 -14.71 -15.97 -6.84
N GLY A 122 -14.33 -14.80 -6.33
CA GLY A 122 -14.36 -14.49 -4.91
C GLY A 122 -13.09 -14.85 -4.13
N ASP A 123 -12.15 -15.60 -4.70
CA ASP A 123 -10.83 -15.81 -4.07
C ASP A 123 -10.05 -14.49 -4.04
N ILE A 124 -9.25 -14.32 -2.99
CA ILE A 124 -8.44 -13.10 -2.79
C ILE A 124 -6.98 -13.46 -2.99
N ILE A 125 -6.31 -12.84 -3.96
CA ILE A 125 -4.86 -12.96 -4.14
C ILE A 125 -4.19 -11.94 -3.22
N THR A 126 -3.34 -12.42 -2.31
CA THR A 126 -2.65 -11.60 -1.31
C THR A 126 -1.16 -11.47 -1.58
N GLU A 127 -0.54 -12.44 -2.25
CA GLU A 127 0.89 -12.42 -2.56
C GLU A 127 1.16 -13.13 -3.90
N VAL A 128 2.20 -12.65 -4.60
CA VAL A 128 2.78 -13.28 -5.79
C VAL A 128 4.27 -13.42 -5.57
N GLN A 129 4.84 -14.64 -5.70
CA GLN A 129 6.27 -14.94 -5.43
C GLN A 129 6.70 -14.37 -4.06
N LYS A 130 5.86 -14.53 -3.03
CA LYS A 130 6.06 -14.00 -1.66
C LYS A 130 6.05 -12.45 -1.57
N ASN A 131 5.82 -11.74 -2.67
CA ASN A 131 5.63 -10.30 -2.67
C ASN A 131 4.17 -9.96 -2.40
N LYS A 132 3.90 -9.09 -1.43
CA LYS A 132 2.55 -8.67 -1.09
C LYS A 132 1.90 -7.89 -2.23
N VAL A 133 0.65 -8.21 -2.51
CA VAL A 133 -0.20 -7.51 -3.48
C VAL A 133 -1.04 -6.49 -2.73
N LEU A 134 -0.90 -5.21 -3.07
CA LEU A 134 -1.65 -4.13 -2.45
C LEU A 134 -2.90 -3.72 -3.26
N ASN A 135 -2.84 -3.87 -4.58
CA ASN A 135 -3.91 -3.52 -5.52
C ASN A 135 -3.74 -4.24 -6.86
N SER A 136 -4.75 -4.14 -7.72
CA SER A 136 -4.80 -4.79 -9.04
C SER A 136 -3.68 -4.34 -9.98
N LYS A 137 -3.31 -3.06 -9.95
CA LYS A 137 -2.21 -2.53 -10.76
C LYS A 137 -0.86 -3.16 -10.38
N GLN A 138 -0.59 -3.28 -9.08
CA GLN A 138 0.63 -3.91 -8.60
C GLN A 138 0.67 -5.40 -8.91
N LEU A 139 -0.48 -6.10 -8.81
CA LEU A 139 -0.58 -7.49 -9.22
C LEU A 139 -0.13 -7.66 -10.68
N ASN A 140 -0.66 -6.84 -11.60
CA ASN A 140 -0.29 -6.90 -13.00
C ASN A 140 1.21 -6.67 -13.21
N GLN A 141 1.78 -5.63 -12.56
CA GLN A 141 3.21 -5.33 -12.65
C GLN A 141 4.11 -6.47 -12.13
N LEU A 142 3.72 -7.11 -11.02
CA LEU A 142 4.47 -8.24 -10.47
C LEU A 142 4.44 -9.42 -11.44
N ILE A 143 3.28 -9.78 -11.99
CA ILE A 143 3.14 -10.87 -12.95
C ILE A 143 3.95 -10.58 -14.22
N GLU A 144 3.85 -9.39 -14.79
CA GLU A 144 4.62 -9.00 -15.97
C GLU A 144 6.14 -9.04 -15.71
N SER A 145 6.58 -8.60 -14.53
CA SER A 145 8.00 -8.61 -14.19
C SER A 145 8.56 -10.03 -14.07
N ILE A 146 7.76 -10.96 -13.54
CA ILE A 146 8.11 -12.38 -13.41
C ILE A 146 8.19 -13.02 -14.81
N PHE A 147 7.20 -12.74 -15.64
CA PHE A 147 7.15 -13.24 -17.01
C PHE A 147 8.33 -12.74 -17.85
N LYS A 148 8.72 -11.45 -17.74
CA LYS A 148 9.89 -10.88 -18.40
C LYS A 148 11.21 -11.51 -17.96
N LYS A 149 11.28 -12.09 -16.77
CA LYS A 149 12.44 -12.83 -16.27
C LYS A 149 12.52 -14.27 -16.79
N GLY A 150 11.55 -14.70 -17.60
CA GLY A 150 11.49 -16.06 -18.15
C GLY A 150 11.00 -17.11 -17.15
N GLU A 151 10.45 -16.72 -16.02
CA GLU A 151 9.85 -17.66 -15.07
C GLU A 151 8.52 -18.17 -15.64
N GLN A 152 8.39 -19.49 -15.72
CA GLN A 152 7.19 -20.17 -16.23
C GLN A 152 6.22 -20.57 -15.15
N THR A 153 6.53 -20.33 -13.88
CA THR A 153 5.69 -20.72 -12.75
C THR A 153 5.48 -19.53 -11.81
N LEU A 154 4.21 -19.21 -11.55
CA LEU A 154 3.80 -18.24 -10.56
C LEU A 154 3.39 -18.93 -9.27
N LEU A 155 4.00 -18.54 -8.16
CA LEU A 155 3.54 -18.92 -6.82
C LEU A 155 2.56 -17.85 -6.31
N LEU A 156 1.30 -18.23 -6.17
CA LEU A 156 0.24 -17.37 -5.66
C LEU A 156 -0.12 -17.76 -4.23
N THR A 157 -0.26 -16.76 -3.34
CA THR A 157 -0.90 -16.95 -2.04
C THR A 157 -2.30 -16.36 -2.12
N ILE A 158 -3.29 -17.18 -1.84
CA ILE A 158 -4.69 -16.81 -1.90
C ILE A 158 -5.42 -17.05 -0.58
N ILE A 159 -6.54 -16.38 -0.40
CA ILE A 159 -7.55 -16.67 0.62
C ILE A 159 -8.82 -17.08 -0.12
N ASN A 160 -9.25 -18.33 0.07
CA ASN A 160 -10.45 -18.85 -0.59
C ASN A 160 -11.74 -18.35 0.08
N SER A 161 -12.90 -18.69 -0.48
CA SER A 161 -14.22 -18.33 0.05
C SER A 161 -14.46 -18.79 1.50
N SER A 162 -13.78 -19.85 1.94
CA SER A 162 -13.83 -20.36 3.33
C SER A 162 -12.80 -19.68 4.25
N ASN A 163 -12.18 -18.58 3.83
CA ASN A 163 -11.14 -17.84 4.55
C ASN A 163 -9.87 -18.65 4.85
N GLN A 164 -9.62 -19.73 4.11
CA GLN A 164 -8.42 -20.52 4.25
C GLN A 164 -7.32 -19.98 3.32
N ARG A 165 -6.12 -19.85 3.86
CA ARG A 165 -4.93 -19.48 3.08
C ARG A 165 -4.43 -20.70 2.31
N ARG A 166 -4.22 -20.55 1.01
CA ARG A 166 -3.69 -21.59 0.12
C ARG A 166 -2.55 -21.05 -0.73
N TYR A 167 -1.62 -21.92 -1.04
CA TYR A 167 -0.49 -21.65 -1.93
C TYR A 167 -0.67 -22.43 -3.22
N LEU A 168 -0.58 -21.76 -4.34
CA LEU A 168 -0.81 -22.35 -5.65
C LEU A 168 0.37 -22.04 -6.57
N GLY A 169 0.93 -23.06 -7.18
CA GLY A 169 1.87 -22.94 -8.29
C GLY A 169 1.09 -22.97 -9.61
N VAL A 170 1.10 -21.87 -10.36
CA VAL A 170 0.43 -21.76 -11.66
C VAL A 170 1.49 -21.77 -12.74
N LYS A 171 1.43 -22.73 -13.65
CA LYS A 171 2.29 -22.76 -14.83
C LYS A 171 1.72 -21.82 -15.88
N ILE A 172 2.55 -20.89 -16.35
CA ILE A 172 2.21 -19.93 -17.40
C ILE A 172 2.89 -20.41 -18.68
N ASN A 173 2.11 -20.66 -19.71
CA ASN A 173 2.59 -21.03 -21.03
C ASN A 173 2.59 -19.81 -21.94
#